data_daa854ab7900e4e251afe463e4808e34
#
_entry.id   daa854ab7900e4e251afe463e4808e34
#
_cell.length_a   1.000
_cell.length_b   1.000
_cell.length_c   1.000
_cell.angle_alpha   90.00
_cell.angle_beta   90.00
_cell.angle_gamma   90.00
#
_symmetry.space_group_name_H-M   'P 1'
#
loop_
_entity.id
_entity.type
_entity.pdbx_description
1 polymer ?
#
loop_
_entity_poly.entity_id
_entity_poly.type
_entity_poly.pdbx_seq_one_letter_code
_entity_poly.pdbx_strand_id
1 'polypeptide(L)'
;MSSTDRVFDFTRFQLEIYPAWERQFVSGSLTGEYSYKKGGPTDSYGTTDMLISRYIMDDLALTENQKDEWASVINCFQKNDGWYDRTYTFHHREHTTAYAVAALRLIGRSPSHPLAWSAEILADRRSMERWIERVNWSIIWPGSHVVSGVPAALAMTGGGTDEFFEWYFDWLDRAADPASGFWC
;
A
#
# COMPACT_ATOMS: atom_id res chain seq x y z
N MET A 1 -42.05 -18.81 -2.14
CA MET A 1 -41.69 -17.38 -1.98
C MET A 1 -40.36 -17.19 -2.67
N SER A 2 -40.36 -16.57 -3.83
CA SER A 2 -39.11 -16.30 -4.56
C SER A 2 -38.31 -15.24 -3.80
N SER A 3 -37.13 -15.67 -3.28
CA SER A 3 -36.10 -14.74 -2.81
C SER A 3 -35.59 -14.02 -4.07
N THR A 4 -36.13 -12.86 -4.35
CA THR A 4 -35.47 -11.94 -5.28
C THR A 4 -34.19 -11.49 -4.58
N ASP A 5 -33.05 -12.02 -5.00
CA ASP A 5 -31.72 -11.51 -4.64
C ASP A 5 -31.71 -10.00 -4.95
N ARG A 6 -31.89 -9.20 -3.90
CA ARG A 6 -31.75 -7.75 -4.03
C ARG A 6 -30.25 -7.46 -4.18
N VAL A 7 -29.79 -7.39 -5.39
CA VAL A 7 -28.46 -6.83 -5.69
C VAL A 7 -28.47 -5.39 -5.21
N PHE A 8 -27.52 -5.04 -4.35
CA PHE A 8 -27.40 -3.66 -3.85
C PHE A 8 -26.96 -2.77 -5.02
N ASP A 9 -27.72 -1.70 -5.28
CA ASP A 9 -27.39 -0.72 -6.32
C ASP A 9 -26.42 0.32 -5.76
N PHE A 10 -25.14 0.22 -6.17
CA PHE A 10 -24.07 1.15 -5.81
C PHE A 10 -24.07 2.45 -6.61
N THR A 11 -24.92 2.60 -7.63
CA THR A 11 -24.88 3.74 -8.55
C THR A 11 -24.94 5.09 -7.82
N ARG A 12 -25.88 5.23 -6.90
CA ARG A 12 -26.00 6.46 -6.12
C ARG A 12 -24.76 6.72 -5.25
N PHE A 13 -24.17 5.67 -4.68
CA PHE A 13 -22.96 5.81 -3.89
C PHE A 13 -21.80 6.31 -4.77
N GLN A 14 -21.59 5.69 -5.91
CA GLN A 14 -20.51 6.04 -6.85
C GLN A 14 -20.67 7.45 -7.44
N LEU A 15 -21.88 7.84 -7.82
CA LEU A 15 -22.11 9.09 -8.56
C LEU A 15 -22.34 10.32 -7.67
N GLU A 16 -22.87 10.14 -6.45
CA GLU A 16 -23.26 11.26 -5.59
C GLU A 16 -22.49 11.29 -4.26
N ILE A 17 -22.47 10.17 -3.54
CA ILE A 17 -21.98 10.14 -2.16
C ILE A 17 -20.44 10.16 -2.16
N TYR A 18 -19.80 9.25 -2.90
CA TYR A 18 -18.36 9.13 -2.94
C TYR A 18 -17.67 10.42 -3.42
N PRO A 19 -18.05 11.06 -4.54
CA PRO A 19 -17.42 12.30 -4.96
C PRO A 19 -17.63 13.47 -3.98
N ALA A 20 -18.76 13.50 -3.27
CA ALA A 20 -19.03 14.50 -2.24
C ALA A 20 -18.17 14.28 -0.99
N TRP A 21 -17.89 13.02 -0.66
CA TRP A 21 -16.99 12.65 0.43
C TRP A 21 -15.54 12.93 0.05
N GLU A 22 -15.07 12.51 -1.11
CA GLU A 22 -13.72 12.71 -1.62
C GLU A 22 -13.29 14.19 -1.58
N ARG A 23 -14.13 15.10 -2.05
CA ARG A 23 -13.87 16.55 -2.05
C ARG A 23 -13.50 17.11 -0.68
N GLN A 24 -13.89 16.47 0.42
CA GLN A 24 -13.59 16.94 1.77
C GLN A 24 -12.13 16.72 2.17
N PHE A 25 -11.41 15.88 1.44
CA PHE A 25 -10.03 15.50 1.71
C PHE A 25 -9.03 16.10 0.72
N VAL A 26 -9.51 16.81 -0.31
CA VAL A 26 -8.62 17.58 -1.19
C VAL A 26 -7.87 18.62 -0.36
N SER A 27 -6.54 18.62 -0.48
CA SER A 27 -5.65 19.45 0.35
C SER A 27 -4.79 20.44 -0.45
N GLY A 28 -4.81 20.36 -1.78
CA GLY A 28 -4.05 21.24 -2.66
C GLY A 28 -4.70 21.42 -4.03
N SER A 29 -3.93 21.91 -4.99
CA SER A 29 -4.40 22.24 -6.34
C SER A 29 -4.01 21.22 -7.39
N LEU A 30 -3.03 20.36 -7.11
CA LEU A 30 -2.61 19.29 -8.02
C LEU A 30 -3.51 18.07 -7.87
N THR A 31 -3.69 17.34 -8.96
CA THR A 31 -4.33 16.04 -8.94
C THR A 31 -3.54 15.09 -8.04
N GLY A 32 -4.21 14.52 -7.05
CA GLY A 32 -3.56 13.61 -6.09
C GLY A 32 -3.17 14.28 -4.76
N GLU A 33 -3.34 15.59 -4.58
CA GLU A 33 -3.12 16.24 -3.28
C GLU A 33 -4.29 16.02 -2.35
N TYR A 34 -4.19 14.95 -1.54
CA TYR A 34 -5.19 14.58 -0.55
C TYR A 34 -4.59 14.49 0.85
N SER A 35 -5.41 14.77 1.84
CA SER A 35 -5.08 14.57 3.25
C SER A 35 -5.88 13.40 3.82
N TYR A 36 -5.27 12.62 4.69
CA TYR A 36 -5.97 11.61 5.49
C TYR A 36 -7.02 12.21 6.43
N LYS A 37 -6.84 13.49 6.81
CA LYS A 37 -7.78 14.21 7.69
C LYS A 37 -8.38 15.39 6.94
N LYS A 38 -9.70 15.55 7.06
CA LYS A 38 -10.40 16.71 6.52
C LYS A 38 -9.73 18.01 6.94
N GLY A 39 -9.35 18.84 5.95
CA GLY A 39 -8.68 20.12 6.17
C GLY A 39 -7.21 20.02 6.64
N GLY A 40 -6.61 18.82 6.59
CA GLY A 40 -5.19 18.62 6.86
C GLY A 40 -4.31 18.94 5.66
N PRO A 41 -2.98 18.92 5.85
CA PRO A 41 -2.03 19.02 4.74
C PRO A 41 -2.02 17.74 3.91
N THR A 42 -1.55 17.81 2.66
CA THR A 42 -1.28 16.65 1.82
C THR A 42 -0.38 15.67 2.55
N ASP A 43 -0.75 14.40 2.54
CA ASP A 43 0.04 13.36 3.19
C ASP A 43 0.02 12.04 2.37
N SER A 44 0.97 11.15 2.66
CA SER A 44 1.17 9.94 1.88
C SER A 44 -0.03 9.00 1.94
N TYR A 45 -0.69 8.86 3.09
CA TYR A 45 -1.88 8.02 3.22
C TYR A 45 -3.11 8.62 2.54
N GLY A 46 -3.37 9.91 2.76
CA GLY A 46 -4.48 10.59 2.09
C GLY A 46 -4.41 10.44 0.58
N THR A 47 -3.22 10.64 0.01
CA THR A 47 -2.96 10.52 -1.42
C THR A 47 -3.10 9.07 -1.92
N THR A 48 -2.46 8.11 -1.27
CA THR A 48 -2.48 6.71 -1.71
C THR A 48 -3.84 6.04 -1.50
N ASP A 49 -4.47 6.27 -0.35
CA ASP A 49 -5.79 5.72 -0.04
C ASP A 49 -6.85 6.26 -0.99
N MET A 50 -6.77 7.55 -1.36
CA MET A 50 -7.71 8.12 -2.31
C MET A 50 -7.55 7.51 -3.70
N LEU A 51 -6.33 7.29 -4.18
CA LEU A 51 -6.10 6.63 -5.48
C LEU A 51 -6.62 5.19 -5.49
N ILE A 52 -6.37 4.44 -4.41
CA ILE A 52 -6.88 3.07 -4.25
C ILE A 52 -8.40 3.07 -4.17
N SER A 53 -8.99 4.04 -3.44
CA SER A 53 -10.45 4.19 -3.36
C SER A 53 -11.08 4.47 -4.72
N ARG A 54 -10.48 5.33 -5.54
CA ARG A 54 -10.93 5.58 -6.93
C ARG A 54 -10.85 4.33 -7.78
N TYR A 55 -9.79 3.53 -7.63
CA TYR A 55 -9.68 2.24 -8.30
C TYR A 55 -10.84 1.30 -7.92
N ILE A 56 -11.15 1.19 -6.62
CA ILE A 56 -12.26 0.35 -6.13
C ILE A 56 -13.61 0.85 -6.65
N MET A 57 -13.75 2.17 -6.85
CA MET A 57 -14.95 2.80 -7.39
C MET A 57 -15.02 2.76 -8.94
N ASP A 58 -14.06 2.14 -9.61
CA ASP A 58 -13.94 2.15 -11.07
C ASP A 58 -13.83 3.58 -11.66
N ASP A 59 -13.14 4.47 -10.97
CA ASP A 59 -12.95 5.90 -11.30
C ASP A 59 -11.47 6.24 -11.51
N LEU A 60 -10.77 5.48 -12.36
CA LEU A 60 -9.38 5.75 -12.76
C LEU A 60 -9.24 6.27 -14.20
N ALA A 61 -10.27 6.90 -14.75
CA ALA A 61 -10.20 7.53 -16.07
C ALA A 61 -9.34 8.81 -16.03
N LEU A 62 -8.05 8.67 -15.68
CA LEU A 62 -7.09 9.75 -15.58
C LEU A 62 -6.37 9.98 -16.90
N THR A 63 -6.18 11.25 -17.28
CA THR A 63 -5.26 11.64 -18.36
C THR A 63 -3.81 11.36 -17.94
N GLU A 64 -2.90 11.26 -18.91
CA GLU A 64 -1.47 11.06 -18.60
C GLU A 64 -0.91 12.17 -17.72
N ASN A 65 -1.29 13.42 -17.93
CA ASN A 65 -0.89 14.55 -17.08
C ASN A 65 -1.38 14.37 -15.63
N GLN A 66 -2.61 13.93 -15.43
CA GLN A 66 -3.14 13.67 -14.08
C GLN A 66 -2.42 12.50 -13.39
N LYS A 67 -2.04 11.46 -14.14
CA LYS A 67 -1.22 10.36 -13.63
C LYS A 67 0.17 10.86 -13.22
N ASP A 68 0.78 11.75 -14.01
CA ASP A 68 2.08 12.32 -13.70
C ASP A 68 2.04 13.24 -12.47
N GLU A 69 1.00 14.06 -12.35
CA GLU A 69 0.76 14.88 -11.16
C GLU A 69 0.61 14.00 -9.91
N TRP A 70 -0.25 12.98 -9.98
CA TRP A 70 -0.44 12.05 -8.86
C TRP A 70 0.85 11.32 -8.48
N ALA A 71 1.59 10.82 -9.46
CA ALA A 71 2.88 10.18 -9.22
C ALA A 71 3.89 11.14 -8.58
N SER A 72 3.91 12.40 -9.01
CA SER A 72 4.76 13.43 -8.41
C SER A 72 4.41 13.65 -6.94
N VAL A 73 3.12 13.76 -6.61
CA VAL A 73 2.66 13.93 -5.23
C VAL A 73 3.02 12.72 -4.36
N ILE A 74 2.79 11.49 -4.83
CA ILE A 74 3.18 10.29 -4.09
C ILE A 74 4.69 10.24 -3.88
N ASN A 75 5.46 10.49 -4.94
CA ASN A 75 6.92 10.39 -4.92
C ASN A 75 7.60 11.49 -4.10
N CYS A 76 6.95 12.62 -3.79
CA CYS A 76 7.53 13.61 -2.89
C CYS A 76 7.69 13.09 -1.44
N PHE A 77 7.01 12.01 -1.07
CA PHE A 77 7.16 11.32 0.22
C PHE A 77 8.23 10.24 0.20
N GLN A 78 8.86 9.96 -0.95
CA GLN A 78 9.90 8.94 -1.05
C GLN A 78 11.26 9.52 -0.64
N LYS A 79 12.01 8.75 0.16
CA LYS A 79 13.40 9.04 0.54
C LYS A 79 14.39 8.44 -0.44
N ASN A 80 15.62 8.92 -0.41
CA ASN A 80 16.70 8.43 -1.28
C ASN A 80 17.03 6.94 -1.10
N ASP A 81 16.75 6.37 0.06
CA ASP A 81 16.92 4.93 0.33
C ASP A 81 15.74 4.08 -0.17
N GLY A 82 14.72 4.72 -0.72
CA GLY A 82 13.54 4.08 -1.29
C GLY A 82 12.37 3.89 -0.35
N TRP A 83 12.52 4.16 0.95
CA TRP A 83 11.39 4.18 1.87
C TRP A 83 10.47 5.37 1.63
N TYR A 84 9.17 5.17 1.85
CA TYR A 84 8.21 6.27 1.91
C TYR A 84 7.98 6.70 3.35
N ASP A 85 7.88 8.02 3.55
CA ASP A 85 7.60 8.58 4.87
C ASP A 85 6.20 8.23 5.35
N ARG A 86 6.13 7.76 6.59
CA ARG A 86 4.86 7.51 7.26
C ARG A 86 4.26 8.82 7.78
N THR A 87 3.00 9.02 7.51
CA THR A 87 2.26 10.19 8.03
C THR A 87 1.99 10.05 9.53
N TYR A 88 1.75 8.82 10.00
CA TYR A 88 1.39 8.53 11.39
C TYR A 88 2.35 7.53 12.01
N THR A 89 2.65 7.73 13.31
CA THR A 89 3.63 6.93 14.04
C THR A 89 3.22 5.48 14.28
N PHE A 90 1.92 5.16 14.20
CA PHE A 90 1.42 3.80 14.34
C PHE A 90 1.45 2.97 13.04
N HIS A 91 1.67 3.62 11.88
CA HIS A 91 1.93 2.92 10.64
C HIS A 91 3.44 2.72 10.44
N HIS A 92 3.83 1.52 10.05
CA HIS A 92 5.21 1.22 9.72
C HIS A 92 5.54 1.69 8.30
N ARG A 93 6.81 2.08 8.08
CA ARG A 93 7.31 2.51 6.76
C ARG A 93 7.16 1.43 5.69
N GLU A 94 7.23 0.16 6.08
CA GLU A 94 7.03 -1.00 5.22
C GLU A 94 5.63 -1.00 4.60
N HIS A 95 4.62 -0.77 5.42
CA HIS A 95 3.24 -0.65 4.98
C HIS A 95 3.04 0.59 4.10
N THR A 96 3.54 1.76 4.52
CA THR A 96 3.45 3.00 3.74
C THR A 96 4.10 2.83 2.36
N THR A 97 5.26 2.17 2.30
CA THR A 97 5.96 1.90 1.04
C THR A 97 5.16 0.98 0.13
N ALA A 98 4.58 -0.11 0.67
CA ALA A 98 3.73 -1.00 -0.11
C ALA A 98 2.51 -0.27 -0.69
N TYR A 99 1.86 0.58 0.10
CA TYR A 99 0.72 1.39 -0.36
C TYR A 99 1.11 2.38 -1.46
N ALA A 100 2.23 3.09 -1.29
CA ALA A 100 2.72 4.02 -2.32
C ALA A 100 3.04 3.31 -3.63
N VAL A 101 3.74 2.17 -3.55
CA VAL A 101 4.06 1.36 -4.73
C VAL A 101 2.79 0.81 -5.39
N ALA A 102 1.84 0.32 -4.61
CA ALA A 102 0.55 -0.17 -5.13
C ALA A 102 -0.20 0.94 -5.86
N ALA A 103 -0.33 2.11 -5.25
CA ALA A 103 -1.01 3.26 -5.84
C ALA A 103 -0.35 3.70 -7.16
N LEU A 104 0.99 3.83 -7.20
CA LEU A 104 1.73 4.15 -8.41
C LEU A 104 1.49 3.12 -9.52
N ARG A 105 1.50 1.82 -9.17
CA ARG A 105 1.27 0.74 -10.14
C ARG A 105 -0.12 0.80 -10.76
N LEU A 106 -1.16 1.16 -10.00
CA LEU A 106 -2.53 1.32 -10.50
C LEU A 106 -2.63 2.31 -11.67
N ILE A 107 -1.78 3.33 -11.67
CA ILE A 107 -1.74 4.37 -12.71
C ILE A 107 -0.60 4.18 -13.71
N GLY A 108 0.10 3.04 -13.68
CA GLY A 108 1.22 2.72 -14.58
C GLY A 108 2.44 3.62 -14.34
N ARG A 109 2.71 3.97 -13.09
CA ARG A 109 3.89 4.75 -12.68
C ARG A 109 4.73 3.96 -11.68
N SER A 110 5.93 4.46 -11.38
CA SER A 110 6.91 3.82 -10.53
C SER A 110 7.47 4.76 -9.47
N PRO A 111 8.04 4.23 -8.37
CA PRO A 111 8.85 5.01 -7.45
C PRO A 111 9.96 5.79 -8.14
N SER A 112 10.27 6.99 -7.66
CA SER A 112 11.37 7.83 -8.18
C SER A 112 12.75 7.28 -7.84
N HIS A 113 12.87 6.55 -6.73
CA HIS A 113 14.10 5.92 -6.28
C HIS A 113 13.91 4.41 -6.17
N PRO A 114 14.94 3.59 -6.47
CA PRO A 114 14.90 2.15 -6.22
C PRO A 114 14.72 1.89 -4.72
N LEU A 115 14.10 0.74 -4.40
CA LEU A 115 13.94 0.30 -3.00
C LEU A 115 15.27 -0.23 -2.46
N ALA A 116 16.26 0.65 -2.28
CA ALA A 116 17.65 0.29 -1.95
C ALA A 116 17.79 -0.49 -0.63
N TRP A 117 16.86 -0.28 0.32
CA TRP A 117 16.77 -1.03 1.57
C TRP A 117 16.59 -2.55 1.37
N SER A 118 16.05 -2.97 0.23
CA SER A 118 15.82 -4.39 -0.05
C SER A 118 17.11 -5.18 -0.18
N ALA A 119 18.20 -4.55 -0.61
CA ALA A 119 19.49 -5.22 -0.77
C ALA A 119 20.01 -5.84 0.55
N GLU A 120 19.73 -5.22 1.70
CA GLU A 120 20.11 -5.79 3.00
C GLU A 120 19.30 -7.07 3.31
N ILE A 121 18.01 -7.08 2.98
CA ILE A 121 17.14 -8.24 3.23
C ILE A 121 17.45 -9.38 2.27
N LEU A 122 17.68 -9.05 1.01
CA LEU A 122 17.89 -10.02 -0.08
C LEU A 122 19.35 -10.48 -0.24
N ALA A 123 20.27 -10.02 0.62
CA ALA A 123 21.70 -10.31 0.49
C ALA A 123 22.01 -11.81 0.54
N ASP A 124 21.34 -12.55 1.42
CA ASP A 124 21.47 -14.00 1.57
C ASP A 124 20.33 -14.54 2.45
N ARG A 125 20.20 -15.86 2.52
CA ARG A 125 19.20 -16.57 3.33
C ARG A 125 19.20 -16.14 4.79
N ARG A 126 20.37 -15.98 5.39
CA ARG A 126 20.51 -15.57 6.78
C ARG A 126 20.01 -14.12 7.03
N SER A 127 20.13 -13.27 6.02
CA SER A 127 19.60 -11.91 6.06
C SER A 127 18.09 -11.89 6.04
N MET A 128 17.47 -12.73 5.23
CA MET A 128 16.02 -12.93 5.20
C MET A 128 15.49 -13.43 6.55
N GLU A 129 16.14 -14.42 7.13
CA GLU A 129 15.82 -14.99 8.44
C GLU A 129 15.94 -13.93 9.54
N ARG A 130 17.04 -13.19 9.59
CA ARG A 130 17.19 -12.08 10.56
C ARG A 130 16.15 -10.99 10.41
N TRP A 131 15.70 -10.71 9.20
CA TRP A 131 14.66 -9.73 8.95
C TRP A 131 13.35 -10.17 9.62
N ILE A 132 12.88 -11.38 9.37
CA ILE A 132 11.60 -11.86 9.89
C ILE A 132 11.62 -12.13 11.40
N GLU A 133 12.78 -12.53 11.95
CA GLU A 133 13.00 -12.71 13.40
C GLU A 133 12.93 -11.40 14.19
N ARG A 134 13.25 -10.27 13.56
CA ARG A 134 13.15 -8.95 14.19
C ARG A 134 11.72 -8.41 14.29
N VAL A 135 10.77 -9.06 13.64
CA VAL A 135 9.36 -8.66 13.69
C VAL A 135 8.82 -8.93 15.10
N ASN A 136 8.19 -7.92 15.69
CA ASN A 136 7.54 -8.10 16.99
C ASN A 136 6.18 -8.80 16.80
N TRP A 137 6.19 -10.11 16.85
CA TRP A 137 5.01 -10.94 16.69
C TRP A 137 4.03 -10.88 17.87
N SER A 138 4.46 -10.34 19.04
CA SER A 138 3.57 -10.15 20.18
C SER A 138 2.52 -9.06 19.94
N ILE A 139 2.73 -8.20 18.95
CA ILE A 139 1.81 -7.15 18.56
C ILE A 139 1.43 -7.37 17.11
N ILE A 140 0.33 -8.08 16.88
CA ILE A 140 -0.10 -8.56 15.54
C ILE A 140 -0.20 -7.42 14.53
N TRP A 141 -0.85 -6.31 14.88
CA TRP A 141 -1.10 -5.23 13.94
C TRP A 141 0.19 -4.59 13.38
N PRO A 142 1.14 -4.07 14.18
CA PRO A 142 2.40 -3.56 13.65
C PRO A 142 3.25 -4.64 12.98
N GLY A 143 3.26 -5.87 13.51
CA GLY A 143 3.98 -6.99 12.92
C GLY A 143 3.52 -7.29 11.50
N SER A 144 2.21 -7.32 11.27
CA SER A 144 1.64 -7.55 9.94
C SER A 144 2.04 -6.50 8.92
N HIS A 145 2.19 -5.23 9.32
CA HIS A 145 2.66 -4.17 8.44
C HIS A 145 4.06 -4.43 7.87
N VAL A 146 4.96 -4.96 8.69
CA VAL A 146 6.33 -5.29 8.26
C VAL A 146 6.33 -6.51 7.36
N VAL A 147 5.66 -7.56 7.79
CA VAL A 147 5.68 -8.87 7.12
C VAL A 147 4.97 -8.84 5.77
N SER A 148 3.86 -8.13 5.66
CA SER A 148 3.14 -8.00 4.39
C SER A 148 3.71 -6.88 3.50
N GLY A 149 4.17 -5.79 4.09
CA GLY A 149 4.62 -4.61 3.36
C GLY A 149 5.87 -4.83 2.51
N VAL A 150 6.88 -5.49 3.08
CA VAL A 150 8.14 -5.77 2.35
C VAL A 150 7.90 -6.65 1.12
N PRO A 151 7.33 -7.87 1.23
CA PRO A 151 7.13 -8.72 0.06
C PRO A 151 6.16 -8.11 -0.96
N ALA A 152 5.14 -7.38 -0.51
CA ALA A 152 4.22 -6.69 -1.42
C ALA A 152 4.94 -5.61 -2.24
N ALA A 153 5.75 -4.76 -1.60
CA ALA A 153 6.53 -3.75 -2.31
C ALA A 153 7.52 -4.37 -3.30
N LEU A 154 8.21 -5.45 -2.91
CA LEU A 154 9.15 -6.19 -3.76
C LEU A 154 8.44 -6.84 -4.96
N ALA A 155 7.30 -7.49 -4.75
CA ALA A 155 6.54 -8.12 -5.83
C ALA A 155 6.04 -7.08 -6.84
N MET A 156 5.55 -5.93 -6.37
CA MET A 156 4.99 -4.90 -7.23
C MET A 156 6.04 -4.12 -8.02
N THR A 157 7.28 -4.05 -7.54
CA THR A 157 8.40 -3.37 -8.23
C THR A 157 9.27 -4.33 -9.05
N GLY A 158 9.06 -5.65 -8.95
CA GLY A 158 9.96 -6.64 -9.53
C GLY A 158 11.33 -6.70 -8.83
N GLY A 159 11.44 -6.16 -7.63
CA GLY A 159 12.68 -6.11 -6.86
C GLY A 159 12.95 -7.34 -6.00
N GLY A 160 12.00 -8.27 -5.89
CA GLY A 160 12.17 -9.52 -5.17
C GLY A 160 12.77 -10.62 -6.07
N THR A 161 13.45 -11.59 -5.45
CA THR A 161 13.95 -12.79 -6.13
C THR A 161 12.98 -13.96 -5.93
N ASP A 162 12.99 -14.93 -6.85
CA ASP A 162 12.21 -16.16 -6.69
C ASP A 162 12.57 -16.88 -5.39
N GLU A 163 13.89 -16.94 -5.07
CA GLU A 163 14.38 -17.53 -3.82
C GLU A 163 13.76 -16.85 -2.57
N PHE A 164 13.65 -15.52 -2.59
CA PHE A 164 13.00 -14.79 -1.48
C PHE A 164 11.54 -15.18 -1.33
N PHE A 165 10.78 -15.20 -2.43
CA PHE A 165 9.35 -15.50 -2.37
C PHE A 165 9.08 -16.96 -2.02
N GLU A 166 9.81 -17.89 -2.57
CA GLU A 166 9.73 -19.30 -2.20
C GLU A 166 9.99 -19.50 -0.71
N TRP A 167 11.10 -18.95 -0.21
CA TRP A 167 11.41 -19.00 1.21
C TRP A 167 10.34 -18.34 2.09
N TYR A 168 9.86 -17.16 1.68
CA TYR A 168 8.90 -16.38 2.47
C TYR A 168 7.57 -17.15 2.63
N PHE A 169 7.04 -17.70 1.56
CA PHE A 169 5.81 -18.49 1.61
C PHE A 169 6.00 -19.80 2.37
N ASP A 170 7.11 -20.50 2.16
CA ASP A 170 7.46 -21.68 2.96
C ASP A 170 7.57 -21.37 4.46
N TRP A 171 8.09 -20.19 4.79
CA TRP A 171 8.18 -19.76 6.18
C TRP A 171 6.79 -19.48 6.77
N LEU A 172 5.92 -18.78 6.03
CA LEU A 172 4.55 -18.52 6.46
C LEU A 172 3.77 -19.83 6.69
N ASP A 173 3.86 -20.76 5.77
CA ASP A 173 3.17 -22.05 5.88
C ASP A 173 3.61 -22.85 7.12
N ARG A 174 4.90 -22.82 7.44
CA ARG A 174 5.45 -23.50 8.63
C ARG A 174 5.16 -22.80 9.94
N ALA A 175 5.04 -21.46 9.91
CA ALA A 175 4.76 -20.65 11.08
C ALA A 175 3.26 -20.58 11.41
N ALA A 176 2.39 -21.00 10.50
CA ALA A 176 0.96 -21.05 10.74
C ALA A 176 0.62 -22.19 11.69
N ASP A 177 -0.13 -21.91 12.75
CA ASP A 177 -0.72 -22.95 13.59
C ASP A 177 -1.82 -23.69 12.80
N PRO A 178 -1.68 -24.99 12.58
CA PRO A 178 -2.63 -25.76 11.76
C PRO A 178 -4.04 -25.83 12.36
N ALA A 179 -4.20 -25.59 13.65
CA ALA A 179 -5.50 -25.64 14.32
C ALA A 179 -6.28 -24.32 14.18
N SER A 180 -5.59 -23.19 14.26
CA SER A 180 -6.21 -21.86 14.22
C SER A 180 -6.04 -21.15 12.88
N GLY A 181 -5.03 -21.50 12.08
CA GLY A 181 -4.62 -20.83 10.86
C GLY A 181 -3.91 -19.50 11.08
N PHE A 182 -3.61 -19.12 12.33
CA PHE A 182 -2.86 -17.92 12.66
C PHE A 182 -1.35 -18.22 12.79
N TRP A 183 -0.54 -17.19 12.52
CA TRP A 183 0.90 -17.24 12.77
C TRP A 183 1.17 -16.95 14.25
N CYS A 184 1.97 -17.80 14.89
CA CYS A 184 2.35 -17.73 16.31
C CYS A 184 3.85 -17.48 16.47
#